data_daa381bdd358906af0816be4d75a0d9b
#
_entry.id   daa381bdd358906af0816be4d75a0d9b
#
_cell.length_a   1.000
_cell.length_b   1.000
_cell.length_c   1.000
_cell.angle_alpha   90.00
_cell.angle_beta   90.00
_cell.angle_gamma   90.00
#
_symmetry.space_group_name_H-M   'P 1'
#
loop_
_entity.id
_entity.type
_entity.pdbx_description
1 polymer ?
#
loop_
_entity_poly.entity_id
_entity_poly.type
_entity_poly.pdbx_seq_one_letter_code
_entity_poly.pdbx_strand_id
1 'polypeptide(L)'
;LLHLLNWKNADLRAKEVVAFETKIANASWTKVQERDLNAVYNPVNTADLHTFAPGFNWDAFLKEAGLSHIKRLIVAEKTAFPKLAAIYGTAPLETIKAWQAFHIADNAAPYLSKAFTDAYFEMHDKTLSGQQQQRVRWKRAITAVSGDDFGVGARFGTVGTMGFGV
;
A
#
# COMPACT_ATOMS: atom_id res chain seq x y z
N LEU A 1 7.16 14.48 -2.61
CA LEU A 1 6.60 14.33 -1.25
C LEU A 1 7.68 14.26 -0.18
N LEU A 2 8.71 13.43 -0.27
CA LEU A 2 9.77 13.34 0.76
C LEU A 2 10.46 14.69 1.03
N HIS A 3 10.65 15.53 0.02
CA HIS A 3 11.12 16.91 0.23
C HIS A 3 10.15 17.76 1.04
N LEU A 4 8.85 17.65 0.79
CA LEU A 4 7.83 18.37 1.54
C LEU A 4 7.75 17.93 3.02
N LEU A 5 8.18 16.70 3.30
CA LEU A 5 8.33 16.17 4.66
C LEU A 5 9.64 16.57 5.31
N ASN A 6 10.52 17.34 4.65
CA ASN A 6 11.89 17.62 5.10
C ASN A 6 12.70 16.34 5.41
N TRP A 7 12.46 15.29 4.63
CA TRP A 7 13.14 14.00 4.85
C TRP A 7 14.62 14.09 4.50
N LYS A 8 15.47 13.58 5.39
CA LYS A 8 16.93 13.60 5.17
C LYS A 8 17.29 12.76 3.93
N ASN A 9 18.10 13.34 3.03
CA ASN A 9 18.51 12.72 1.77
C ASN A 9 17.33 12.30 0.89
N ALA A 10 16.31 13.16 0.76
CA ALA A 10 15.04 12.87 0.09
C ALA A 10 15.20 12.26 -1.31
N ASP A 11 16.12 12.77 -2.15
CA ASP A 11 16.35 12.25 -3.51
C ASP A 11 16.91 10.82 -3.51
N LEU A 12 17.85 10.53 -2.61
CA LEU A 12 18.40 9.18 -2.45
C LEU A 12 17.30 8.22 -1.98
N ARG A 13 16.55 8.64 -0.97
CA ARG A 13 15.46 7.82 -0.40
C ARG A 13 14.34 7.58 -1.40
N ALA A 14 14.00 8.57 -2.23
CA ALA A 14 13.02 8.39 -3.30
C ALA A 14 13.47 7.31 -4.30
N LYS A 15 14.73 7.32 -4.73
CA LYS A 15 15.28 6.27 -5.60
C LYS A 15 15.23 4.89 -4.95
N GLU A 16 15.56 4.80 -3.66
CA GLU A 16 15.50 3.54 -2.91
C GLU A 16 14.07 3.03 -2.76
N VAL A 17 13.10 3.91 -2.51
CA VAL A 17 11.67 3.58 -2.46
C VAL A 17 11.21 3.01 -3.80
N VAL A 18 11.51 3.69 -4.91
CA VAL A 18 11.16 3.19 -6.26
C VAL A 18 11.81 1.83 -6.54
N ALA A 19 13.08 1.66 -6.18
CA ALA A 19 13.77 0.37 -6.35
C ALA A 19 13.16 -0.74 -5.49
N PHE A 20 12.71 -0.41 -4.28
CA PHE A 20 12.03 -1.34 -3.38
C PHE A 20 10.67 -1.76 -3.94
N GLU A 21 9.84 -0.81 -4.38
CA GLU A 21 8.55 -1.08 -5.00
C GLU A 21 8.67 -1.86 -6.32
N THR A 22 9.70 -1.57 -7.11
CA THR A 22 10.01 -2.33 -8.33
C THR A 22 10.28 -3.80 -8.01
N LYS A 23 11.00 -4.10 -6.93
CA LYS A 23 11.22 -5.49 -6.48
C LYS A 23 9.90 -6.14 -6.07
N ILE A 24 9.04 -5.42 -5.35
CA ILE A 24 7.70 -5.90 -4.95
C ILE A 24 6.87 -6.21 -6.20
N ALA A 25 6.76 -5.26 -7.12
CA ALA A 25 5.98 -5.42 -8.34
C ALA A 25 6.47 -6.61 -9.20
N ASN A 26 7.79 -6.80 -9.31
CA ASN A 26 8.37 -7.95 -10.04
C ASN A 26 8.17 -9.30 -9.34
N ALA A 27 7.93 -9.31 -8.04
CA ALA A 27 7.65 -10.53 -7.28
C ALA A 27 6.17 -10.90 -7.25
N SER A 28 5.28 -9.91 -7.38
CA SER A 28 3.82 -10.06 -7.35
C SER A 28 3.28 -10.77 -8.59
N TRP A 29 2.10 -11.32 -8.48
CA TRP A 29 1.41 -11.92 -9.63
C TRP A 29 0.91 -10.86 -10.60
N THR A 30 0.75 -11.28 -11.85
CA THR A 30 0.07 -10.47 -12.86
C THR A 30 -1.44 -10.44 -12.62
N LYS A 31 -2.12 -9.39 -13.08
CA LYS A 31 -3.59 -9.28 -13.01
C LYS A 31 -4.33 -10.44 -13.69
N VAL A 32 -3.69 -11.13 -14.63
CA VAL A 32 -4.25 -12.34 -15.25
C VAL A 32 -4.22 -13.52 -14.27
N GLN A 33 -3.11 -13.72 -13.57
CA GLN A 33 -2.96 -14.78 -12.56
C GLN A 33 -3.92 -14.58 -11.38
N GLU A 34 -4.14 -13.35 -10.93
CA GLU A 34 -5.06 -13.01 -9.84
C GLU A 34 -6.55 -13.31 -10.17
N ARG A 35 -6.91 -13.42 -11.44
CA ARG A 35 -8.28 -13.75 -11.87
C ARG A 35 -8.63 -15.23 -11.77
N ASP A 36 -7.66 -16.10 -11.59
CA ASP A 36 -7.91 -17.53 -11.39
C ASP A 36 -8.33 -17.78 -9.94
N LEU A 37 -9.64 -17.92 -9.72
CA LEU A 37 -10.23 -18.12 -8.40
C LEU A 37 -9.71 -19.40 -7.70
N ASN A 38 -9.31 -20.41 -8.45
CA ASN A 38 -8.73 -21.64 -7.88
C ASN A 38 -7.28 -21.41 -7.43
N ALA A 39 -6.53 -20.61 -8.19
CA ALA A 39 -5.14 -20.31 -7.88
C ALA A 39 -5.01 -19.40 -6.64
N VAL A 40 -5.97 -18.48 -6.42
CA VAL A 40 -5.92 -17.52 -5.30
C VAL A 40 -6.42 -18.09 -3.96
N TYR A 41 -7.00 -19.28 -3.93
CA TYR A 41 -7.48 -19.89 -2.69
C TYR A 41 -6.44 -20.85 -2.09
N ASN A 42 -5.52 -20.32 -1.31
CA ASN A 42 -4.46 -21.09 -0.66
C ASN A 42 -4.54 -20.94 0.86
N PRO A 43 -5.20 -21.86 1.58
CA PRO A 43 -5.25 -21.83 3.04
C PRO A 43 -3.87 -22.18 3.63
N VAL A 44 -3.39 -21.32 4.53
CA VAL A 44 -2.12 -21.49 5.27
C VAL A 44 -2.41 -21.32 6.76
N ASN A 45 -1.89 -22.23 7.60
CA ASN A 45 -2.00 -22.04 9.04
C ASN A 45 -1.08 -20.92 9.49
N THR A 46 -1.50 -20.11 10.42
CA THR A 46 -0.69 -19.00 10.95
C THR A 46 0.61 -19.49 11.60
N ALA A 47 0.59 -20.68 12.22
CA ALA A 47 1.78 -21.32 12.77
C ALA A 47 2.84 -21.69 11.70
N ASP A 48 2.44 -21.90 10.47
CA ASP A 48 3.32 -22.31 9.38
C ASP A 48 3.94 -21.09 8.63
N LEU A 49 3.51 -19.86 8.93
CA LEU A 49 3.95 -18.66 8.21
C LEU A 49 5.47 -18.45 8.28
N HIS A 50 6.11 -18.77 9.39
CA HIS A 50 7.57 -18.66 9.53
C HIS A 50 8.33 -19.57 8.57
N THR A 51 7.79 -20.74 8.28
CA THR A 51 8.37 -21.70 7.33
C THR A 51 7.95 -21.38 5.90
N PHE A 52 6.70 -20.99 5.72
CA PHE A 52 6.13 -20.68 4.40
C PHE A 52 6.70 -19.40 3.80
N ALA A 53 6.86 -18.35 4.59
CA ALA A 53 7.35 -17.04 4.15
C ALA A 53 8.37 -16.48 5.17
N PRO A 54 9.60 -17.01 5.20
CA PRO A 54 10.63 -16.57 6.15
C PRO A 54 11.11 -15.15 5.86
N GLY A 55 11.70 -14.51 6.89
CA GLY A 55 12.27 -13.17 6.78
C GLY A 55 11.36 -12.05 7.24
N PHE A 56 10.12 -12.34 7.62
CA PHE A 56 9.18 -11.38 8.19
C PHE A 56 8.75 -11.78 9.60
N ASN A 57 8.53 -10.81 10.49
CA ASN A 57 8.08 -11.09 11.86
C ASN A 57 6.55 -11.25 11.92
N TRP A 58 6.09 -12.45 11.58
CA TRP A 58 4.66 -12.77 11.51
C TRP A 58 3.96 -12.66 12.86
N ASP A 59 4.61 -12.99 13.97
CA ASP A 59 4.00 -12.92 15.30
C ASP A 59 3.71 -11.48 15.69
N ALA A 60 4.66 -10.58 15.48
CA ALA A 60 4.47 -9.16 15.72
C ALA A 60 3.37 -8.60 14.80
N PHE A 61 3.39 -8.96 13.53
CA PHE A 61 2.37 -8.51 12.57
C PHE A 61 0.97 -8.96 12.97
N LEU A 62 0.77 -10.25 13.25
CA LEU A 62 -0.53 -10.79 13.64
C LEU A 62 -1.03 -10.17 14.96
N LYS A 63 -0.12 -9.91 15.90
CA LYS A 63 -0.45 -9.26 17.16
C LYS A 63 -0.94 -7.83 16.95
N GLU A 64 -0.18 -7.02 16.23
CA GLU A 64 -0.51 -5.62 15.98
C GLU A 64 -1.77 -5.46 15.09
N ALA A 65 -1.98 -6.41 14.18
CA ALA A 65 -3.21 -6.48 13.37
C ALA A 65 -4.45 -7.00 14.14
N GLY A 66 -4.30 -7.40 15.42
CA GLY A 66 -5.40 -7.99 16.20
C GLY A 66 -5.80 -9.40 15.74
N LEU A 67 -4.93 -10.07 14.98
CA LEU A 67 -5.18 -11.37 14.34
C LEU A 67 -4.56 -12.55 15.09
N SER A 68 -4.04 -12.38 16.30
CA SER A 68 -3.37 -13.45 17.08
C SER A 68 -4.26 -14.67 17.35
N HIS A 69 -5.59 -14.49 17.33
CA HIS A 69 -6.56 -15.56 17.54
C HIS A 69 -6.87 -16.37 16.26
N ILE A 70 -6.43 -15.88 15.10
CA ILE A 70 -6.71 -16.52 13.81
C ILE A 70 -5.73 -17.67 13.61
N LYS A 71 -6.24 -18.85 13.29
CA LYS A 71 -5.44 -20.06 13.08
C LYS A 71 -5.09 -20.31 11.61
N ARG A 72 -5.84 -19.71 10.69
CA ARG A 72 -5.70 -19.95 9.26
C ARG A 72 -5.98 -18.67 8.46
N LEU A 73 -5.13 -18.40 7.48
CA LEU A 73 -5.25 -17.31 6.51
C LEU A 73 -5.39 -17.89 5.10
N ILE A 74 -5.97 -17.11 4.20
CA ILE A 74 -5.96 -17.41 2.77
C ILE A 74 -4.87 -16.52 2.13
N VAL A 75 -3.90 -17.14 1.49
CA VAL A 75 -2.85 -16.46 0.75
C VAL A 75 -3.18 -16.49 -0.74
N ALA A 76 -3.54 -15.35 -1.31
CA ALA A 76 -3.92 -15.26 -2.72
C ALA A 76 -2.74 -15.56 -3.64
N GLU A 77 -1.63 -14.87 -3.47
CA GLU A 77 -0.44 -14.99 -4.30
C GLU A 77 0.60 -15.93 -3.68
N LYS A 78 0.28 -17.25 -3.64
CA LYS A 78 1.07 -18.26 -2.92
C LYS A 78 2.56 -18.23 -3.26
N THR A 79 2.94 -18.06 -4.53
CA THR A 79 4.34 -18.08 -4.96
C THR A 79 5.03 -16.73 -4.83
N ALA A 80 4.28 -15.63 -4.79
CA ALA A 80 4.80 -14.28 -4.56
C ALA A 80 5.02 -14.01 -3.06
N PHE A 81 4.13 -14.47 -2.20
CA PHE A 81 4.11 -14.17 -0.78
C PHE A 81 5.45 -14.43 -0.05
N PRO A 82 6.14 -15.59 -0.21
CA PRO A 82 7.45 -15.80 0.37
C PRO A 82 8.52 -14.83 -0.15
N LYS A 83 8.44 -14.48 -1.44
CA LYS A 83 9.37 -13.53 -2.06
C LYS A 83 9.17 -12.12 -1.49
N LEU A 84 7.92 -11.70 -1.32
CA LEU A 84 7.58 -10.40 -0.71
C LEU A 84 8.07 -10.33 0.74
N ALA A 85 7.88 -11.38 1.52
CA ALA A 85 8.41 -11.47 2.89
C ALA A 85 9.94 -11.32 2.92
N ALA A 86 10.64 -12.00 2.02
CA ALA A 86 12.10 -11.91 1.91
C ALA A 86 12.57 -10.51 1.46
N ILE A 87 11.90 -9.90 0.49
CA ILE A 87 12.19 -8.53 0.02
C ILE A 87 12.05 -7.53 1.17
N TYR A 88 10.96 -7.63 1.94
CA TYR A 88 10.71 -6.76 3.08
C TYR A 88 11.75 -7.00 4.20
N GLY A 89 12.01 -8.25 4.56
CA GLY A 89 12.92 -8.64 5.63
C GLY A 89 14.39 -8.29 5.35
N THR A 90 14.79 -8.16 4.09
CA THR A 90 16.15 -7.78 3.69
C THR A 90 16.32 -6.31 3.34
N ALA A 91 15.22 -5.55 3.29
CA ALA A 91 15.27 -4.13 2.97
C ALA A 91 15.92 -3.32 4.10
N PRO A 92 16.76 -2.31 3.79
CA PRO A 92 17.31 -1.42 4.80
C PRO A 92 16.21 -0.69 5.57
N LEU A 93 16.34 -0.61 6.89
CA LEU A 93 15.35 0.04 7.76
C LEU A 93 15.03 1.48 7.31
N GLU A 94 16.02 2.24 6.89
CA GLU A 94 15.82 3.61 6.42
C GLU A 94 15.01 3.68 5.10
N THR A 95 15.13 2.67 4.24
CA THR A 95 14.31 2.54 3.05
C THR A 95 12.85 2.23 3.42
N ILE A 96 12.62 1.31 4.36
CA ILE A 96 11.27 0.99 4.87
C ILE A 96 10.62 2.21 5.52
N LYS A 97 11.37 2.96 6.36
CA LYS A 97 10.86 4.20 6.97
C LYS A 97 10.46 5.25 5.92
N ALA A 98 11.32 5.46 4.92
CA ALA A 98 11.05 6.42 3.85
C ALA A 98 9.85 5.98 2.99
N TRP A 99 9.74 4.69 2.70
CA TRP A 99 8.62 4.09 1.99
C TRP A 99 7.30 4.29 2.76
N GLN A 100 7.26 3.98 4.04
CA GLN A 100 6.09 4.21 4.88
C GLN A 100 5.71 5.69 4.97
N ALA A 101 6.69 6.57 5.21
CA ALA A 101 6.46 8.02 5.27
C ALA A 101 5.92 8.56 3.94
N PHE A 102 6.45 8.07 2.81
CA PHE A 102 5.96 8.41 1.48
C PHE A 102 4.49 8.03 1.32
N HIS A 103 4.11 6.78 1.60
CA HIS A 103 2.72 6.32 1.43
C HIS A 103 1.74 7.02 2.37
N ILE A 104 2.13 7.27 3.62
CA ILE A 104 1.30 8.04 4.57
C ILE A 104 1.07 9.47 4.03
N ALA A 105 2.14 10.11 3.57
CA ALA A 105 2.04 11.46 3.02
C ALA A 105 1.26 11.51 1.70
N ASP A 106 1.41 10.52 0.83
CA ASP A 106 0.71 10.42 -0.44
C ASP A 106 -0.80 10.25 -0.23
N ASN A 107 -1.19 9.32 0.64
CA ASN A 107 -2.60 9.11 1.00
C ASN A 107 -3.22 10.34 1.68
N ALA A 108 -2.46 11.06 2.49
CA ALA A 108 -2.93 12.28 3.15
C ALA A 108 -2.87 13.53 2.26
N ALA A 109 -2.07 13.52 1.20
CA ALA A 109 -1.76 14.69 0.37
C ALA A 109 -2.98 15.47 -0.14
N PRO A 110 -4.10 14.82 -0.55
CA PRO A 110 -5.32 15.55 -0.95
C PRO A 110 -5.92 16.45 0.13
N TYR A 111 -5.62 16.18 1.40
CA TYR A 111 -6.18 16.86 2.58
C TYR A 111 -5.19 17.82 3.25
N LEU A 112 -3.93 17.83 2.82
CA LEU A 112 -2.86 18.63 3.38
C LEU A 112 -2.76 20.02 2.71
N SER A 113 -1.65 20.73 2.95
CA SER A 113 -1.40 22.05 2.37
C SER A 113 -1.32 22.01 0.84
N LYS A 114 -1.40 23.20 0.22
CA LYS A 114 -1.37 23.34 -1.25
C LYS A 114 -0.17 22.63 -1.88
N ALA A 115 1.01 22.68 -1.26
CA ALA A 115 2.21 22.02 -1.80
C ALA A 115 2.02 20.51 -1.93
N PHE A 116 1.39 19.85 -0.96
CA PHE A 116 1.08 18.42 -1.00
C PHE A 116 -0.02 18.11 -2.02
N THR A 117 -1.10 18.89 -2.04
CA THR A 117 -2.17 18.69 -3.03
C THR A 117 -1.70 18.90 -4.46
N ASP A 118 -0.78 19.84 -4.70
CA ASP A 118 -0.20 20.06 -6.02
C ASP A 118 0.70 18.87 -6.43
N ALA A 119 1.53 18.38 -5.51
CA ALA A 119 2.37 17.21 -5.78
C ALA A 119 1.54 15.95 -6.08
N TYR A 120 0.46 15.74 -5.34
CA TYR A 120 -0.50 14.65 -5.60
C TYR A 120 -1.14 14.80 -6.99
N PHE A 121 -1.64 15.99 -7.31
CA PHE A 121 -2.25 16.27 -8.61
C PHE A 121 -1.28 15.99 -9.77
N GLU A 122 -0.03 16.45 -9.70
CA GLU A 122 0.96 16.24 -10.76
C GLU A 122 1.21 14.75 -11.03
N MET A 123 1.22 13.92 -10.00
CA MET A 123 1.47 12.49 -10.14
C MET A 123 0.19 11.71 -10.51
N HIS A 124 -0.85 11.77 -9.65
CA HIS A 124 -2.01 10.89 -9.77
C HIS A 124 -3.01 11.36 -10.83
N ASP A 125 -3.32 12.65 -10.84
CA ASP A 125 -4.36 13.18 -11.72
C ASP A 125 -3.78 13.51 -13.10
N LYS A 126 -2.66 14.22 -13.15
CA LYS A 126 -2.10 14.69 -14.42
C LYS A 126 -1.29 13.62 -15.14
N THR A 127 -0.29 13.02 -14.47
CA THR A 127 0.61 12.05 -15.11
C THR A 127 -0.06 10.71 -15.36
N LEU A 128 -0.74 10.15 -14.37
CA LEU A 128 -1.36 8.82 -14.47
C LEU A 128 -2.75 8.85 -15.11
N SER A 129 -3.55 9.89 -14.85
CA SER A 129 -4.95 9.98 -15.32
C SER A 129 -5.15 10.97 -16.47
N GLY A 130 -4.13 11.73 -16.89
CA GLY A 130 -4.21 12.68 -18.01
C GLY A 130 -5.04 13.94 -17.74
N GLN A 131 -5.40 14.23 -16.50
CA GLN A 131 -6.22 15.38 -16.14
C GLN A 131 -5.41 16.68 -16.29
N GLN A 132 -5.96 17.66 -17.02
CA GLN A 132 -5.24 18.89 -17.36
C GLN A 132 -5.28 19.94 -16.24
N GLN A 133 -6.30 19.94 -15.41
CA GLN A 133 -6.51 20.93 -14.35
C GLN A 133 -7.01 20.29 -13.06
N GLN A 134 -6.48 20.76 -11.94
CA GLN A 134 -6.95 20.34 -10.63
C GLN A 134 -8.39 20.84 -10.40
N ARG A 135 -9.24 19.98 -9.86
CA ARG A 135 -10.60 20.36 -9.46
C ARG A 135 -10.55 21.48 -8.42
N VAL A 136 -11.46 22.44 -8.52
CA VAL A 136 -11.61 23.50 -7.53
C VAL A 136 -11.86 22.94 -6.11
N ARG A 137 -11.35 23.64 -5.09
CA ARG A 137 -11.30 23.14 -3.71
C ARG A 137 -12.66 22.65 -3.18
N TRP A 138 -13.73 23.39 -3.44
CA TRP A 138 -15.06 23.00 -2.94
C TRP A 138 -15.56 21.68 -3.54
N LYS A 139 -15.27 21.40 -4.83
CA LYS A 139 -15.62 20.11 -5.47
C LYS A 139 -14.82 18.96 -4.85
N ARG A 140 -13.54 19.19 -4.53
CA ARG A 140 -12.70 18.19 -3.84
C ARG A 140 -13.24 17.93 -2.43
N ALA A 141 -13.64 18.97 -1.70
CA ALA A 141 -14.24 18.82 -0.38
C ALA A 141 -15.54 18.01 -0.42
N ILE A 142 -16.43 18.27 -1.40
CA ILE A 142 -17.65 17.45 -1.59
C ILE A 142 -17.29 15.99 -1.87
N THR A 143 -16.32 15.74 -2.75
CA THR A 143 -15.88 14.36 -3.05
C THR A 143 -15.35 13.66 -1.80
N ALA A 144 -14.55 14.34 -0.98
CA ALA A 144 -14.04 13.78 0.27
C ALA A 144 -15.16 13.44 1.27
N VAL A 145 -16.15 14.33 1.42
CA VAL A 145 -17.29 14.09 2.33
C VAL A 145 -18.24 13.02 1.80
N SER A 146 -18.38 12.92 0.47
CA SER A 146 -19.27 11.95 -0.19
C SER A 146 -18.56 10.62 -0.52
N GLY A 147 -17.24 10.60 -0.39
CA GLY A 147 -16.42 9.44 -0.68
C GLY A 147 -16.44 8.39 0.45
N ASP A 148 -15.71 7.32 0.22
CA ASP A 148 -15.71 6.13 1.08
C ASP A 148 -15.27 6.38 2.52
N ASP A 149 -14.50 7.44 2.77
CA ASP A 149 -13.96 7.72 4.10
C ASP A 149 -14.97 8.40 5.04
N PHE A 150 -15.91 9.19 4.51
CA PHE A 150 -16.85 9.98 5.32
C PHE A 150 -18.31 9.89 4.87
N GLY A 151 -18.60 9.30 3.73
CA GLY A 151 -19.95 9.22 3.16
C GLY A 151 -20.79 8.06 3.67
N VAL A 152 -22.09 8.17 3.49
CA VAL A 152 -23.06 7.11 3.82
C VAL A 152 -22.78 5.83 3.02
N GLY A 153 -22.15 5.95 1.85
CA GLY A 153 -21.71 4.82 1.02
C GLY A 153 -20.69 3.92 1.70
N ALA A 154 -19.79 4.48 2.50
CA ALA A 154 -18.80 3.72 3.27
C ALA A 154 -19.42 2.76 4.29
N ARG A 155 -20.64 3.02 4.72
CA ARG A 155 -21.35 2.14 5.68
C ARG A 155 -21.94 0.89 5.04
N PHE A 156 -22.07 0.83 3.73
CA PHE A 156 -22.74 -0.27 3.03
C PHE A 156 -21.85 -1.05 2.07
N GLY A 157 -20.62 -0.59 1.83
CA GLY A 157 -19.84 -1.10 0.71
C GLY A 157 -18.64 -1.97 1.03
N THR A 158 -18.00 -1.90 2.18
CA THR A 158 -16.74 -2.62 2.32
C THR A 158 -16.40 -3.02 3.74
N VAL A 159 -17.12 -3.98 4.24
CA VAL A 159 -16.46 -4.98 5.08
C VAL A 159 -15.75 -5.90 4.08
N GLY A 160 -14.52 -5.61 3.72
CA GLY A 160 -13.80 -6.62 2.99
C GLY A 160 -12.76 -6.23 1.95
N THR A 161 -12.43 -4.97 1.77
CA THR A 161 -11.23 -4.65 0.99
C THR A 161 -10.34 -3.69 1.76
N MET A 162 -9.61 -4.21 2.73
CA MET A 162 -8.25 -3.71 2.87
C MET A 162 -7.50 -4.19 1.63
N GLY A 163 -7.79 -3.56 0.51
CA GLY A 163 -6.98 -3.64 -0.65
C GLY A 163 -5.68 -2.95 -0.30
N PHE A 164 -4.61 -3.71 -0.16
CA PHE A 164 -3.29 -3.18 -0.45
C PHE A 164 -3.38 -2.78 -1.91
N GLY A 165 -3.76 -1.52 -2.17
CA GLY A 165 -3.71 -0.94 -3.49
C GLY A 165 -2.25 -0.83 -3.87
N VAL A 166 -1.85 -1.62 -4.83
CA VAL A 166 -0.71 -1.40 -5.67
C VAL A 166 -1.16 -0.52 -6.83
#